data_f36ef147931f31f4a5f6efcc358750e0
#
_entry.id   f36ef147931f31f4a5f6efcc358750e0
#
_cell.length_a   1.000
_cell.length_b   1.000
_cell.length_c   1.000
_cell.angle_alpha   90.00
_cell.angle_beta   90.00
_cell.angle_gamma   90.00
#
_symmetry.space_group_name_H-M   'P 1'
#
loop_
_entity.id
_entity.type
_entity.pdbx_description
1 polymer ?
#
loop_
_entity_poly.entity_id
_entity_poly.type
_entity_poly.pdbx_seq_one_letter_code
_entity_poly.pdbx_strand_id
1 'polypeptide(L)'
;MIKQMIRPYIAGTYYRIGEIERATRLYAECGDIESLLFCAKKQGKPMNEIGLLELLCNCDPNSPQITEILQNRIRAIEDDLHSYKSKSWDEVMRLRDLARKVAQEGKASNRAMWYYTAAYLTDLDGDTQTASNLLSKA
;
A
#
# COMPACT_ATOMS: atom_id res chain seq x y z
N MET A 1 -8.25 -18.47 15.56
CA MET A 1 -9.40 -17.63 15.96
C MET A 1 -9.14 -16.81 17.22
N ILE A 2 -8.74 -17.44 18.31
CA ILE A 2 -8.47 -16.73 19.57
C ILE A 2 -7.37 -15.67 19.40
N LYS A 3 -6.31 -15.95 18.65
CA LYS A 3 -5.21 -15.00 18.36
C LYS A 3 -5.70 -13.73 17.67
N GLN A 4 -6.67 -13.83 16.75
CA GLN A 4 -7.22 -12.68 16.05
C GLN A 4 -8.11 -11.81 16.93
N MET A 5 -8.76 -12.38 17.93
CA MET A 5 -9.58 -11.65 18.90
C MET A 5 -8.73 -10.92 19.94
N ILE A 6 -7.58 -11.49 20.31
CA ILE A 6 -6.69 -10.95 21.34
C ILE A 6 -5.77 -9.85 20.79
N ARG A 7 -5.32 -9.96 19.52
CA ARG A 7 -4.41 -9.00 18.92
C ARG A 7 -4.88 -7.55 18.97
N PRO A 8 -6.17 -7.22 18.70
CA PRO A 8 -6.62 -5.83 18.82
C PRO A 8 -6.53 -5.28 20.24
N TYR A 9 -6.76 -6.11 21.26
CA TYR A 9 -6.61 -5.71 22.66
C TYR A 9 -5.15 -5.44 23.00
N ILE A 10 -4.25 -6.29 22.54
CA ILE A 10 -2.80 -6.12 22.74
C ILE A 10 -2.34 -4.85 22.03
N ALA A 11 -2.80 -4.63 20.79
CA ALA A 11 -2.49 -3.42 20.02
C ALA A 11 -2.96 -2.16 20.74
N GLY A 12 -4.18 -2.17 21.30
CA GLY A 12 -4.72 -1.07 22.08
C GLY A 12 -3.90 -0.78 23.34
N THR A 13 -3.36 -1.82 23.98
CA THR A 13 -2.48 -1.68 25.12
C THR A 13 -1.16 -1.01 24.73
N TYR A 14 -0.54 -1.45 23.63
CA TYR A 14 0.68 -0.81 23.13
C TYR A 14 0.44 0.65 22.77
N TYR A 15 -0.69 0.96 22.15
CA TYR A 15 -1.06 2.34 21.84
C TYR A 15 -1.12 3.21 23.10
N ARG A 16 -1.76 2.71 24.16
CA ARG A 16 -1.94 3.44 25.42
C ARG A 16 -0.64 3.70 26.15
N ILE A 17 0.34 2.81 26.05
CA ILE A 17 1.67 3.00 26.65
C ILE A 17 2.66 3.73 25.75
N GLY A 18 2.21 4.21 24.59
CA GLY A 18 3.04 5.00 23.67
C GLY A 18 3.84 4.19 22.65
N GLU A 19 3.69 2.87 22.61
CA GLU A 19 4.35 1.97 21.65
C GLU A 19 3.55 1.93 20.33
N ILE A 20 3.47 3.07 19.64
CA ILE A 20 2.58 3.25 18.49
C ILE A 20 2.99 2.37 17.30
N GLU A 21 4.29 2.16 17.06
CA GLU A 21 4.76 1.31 15.96
C GLU A 21 4.32 -0.14 16.13
N ARG A 22 4.41 -0.67 17.35
CA ARG A 22 3.95 -2.03 17.66
C ARG A 22 2.44 -2.14 17.52
N ALA A 23 1.70 -1.14 18.00
CA ALA A 23 0.24 -1.06 17.85
C ALA A 23 -0.14 -1.06 16.36
N THR A 24 0.53 -0.22 15.57
CA THR A 24 0.30 -0.11 14.12
C THR A 24 0.49 -1.46 13.42
N ARG A 25 1.58 -2.16 13.73
CA ARG A 25 1.85 -3.47 13.14
C ARG A 25 0.78 -4.50 13.50
N LEU A 26 0.38 -4.54 14.76
CA LEU A 26 -0.65 -5.48 15.21
C LEU A 26 -2.01 -5.19 14.60
N TYR A 27 -2.39 -3.93 14.48
CA TYR A 27 -3.64 -3.55 13.80
C TYR A 27 -3.61 -3.94 12.32
N ALA A 28 -2.46 -3.78 11.65
CA ALA A 28 -2.32 -4.22 10.27
C ALA A 28 -2.48 -5.74 10.14
N GLU A 29 -1.85 -6.52 11.03
CA GLU A 29 -1.96 -7.98 11.04
C GLU A 29 -3.40 -8.45 11.30
N CYS A 30 -4.16 -7.71 12.09
CA CYS A 30 -5.58 -8.01 12.36
C CYS A 30 -6.53 -7.54 11.26
N GLY A 31 -6.06 -6.72 10.32
CA GLY A 31 -6.89 -6.11 9.31
C GLY A 31 -7.79 -4.99 9.84
N ASP A 32 -7.48 -4.43 11.00
CA ASP A 32 -8.23 -3.31 11.59
C ASP A 32 -7.76 -1.98 11.00
N ILE A 33 -8.32 -1.63 9.84
CA ILE A 33 -7.92 -0.46 9.07
C ILE A 33 -8.22 0.86 9.79
N GLU A 34 -9.35 0.95 10.50
CA GLU A 34 -9.69 2.18 11.24
C GLU A 34 -8.65 2.51 12.30
N SER A 35 -8.29 1.52 13.10
CA SER A 35 -7.26 1.68 14.13
C SER A 35 -5.89 1.96 13.53
N LEU A 36 -5.58 1.33 12.39
CA LEU A 36 -4.34 1.56 11.65
C LEU A 36 -4.24 3.02 11.18
N LEU A 37 -5.30 3.55 10.59
CA LEU A 37 -5.36 4.94 10.16
C LEU A 37 -5.25 5.90 11.33
N PHE A 38 -5.86 5.58 12.46
CA PHE A 38 -5.76 6.37 13.67
C PHE A 38 -4.31 6.45 14.17
N CYS A 39 -3.59 5.33 14.18
CA CYS A 39 -2.18 5.29 14.54
C CYS A 39 -1.32 6.11 13.56
N ALA A 40 -1.59 5.99 12.26
CA ALA A 40 -0.87 6.75 11.23
C ALA A 40 -1.06 8.26 11.42
N LYS A 41 -2.27 8.68 11.74
CA LYS A 41 -2.57 10.09 12.02
C LYS A 41 -1.77 10.60 13.21
N LYS A 42 -1.65 9.81 14.28
CA LYS A 42 -0.86 10.16 15.46
C LYS A 42 0.63 10.30 15.16
N GLN A 43 1.14 9.53 14.19
CA GLN A 43 2.53 9.61 13.74
C GLN A 43 2.74 10.71 12.68
N GLY A 44 1.70 11.46 12.30
CA GLY A 44 1.80 12.50 11.28
C GLY A 44 1.99 11.95 9.85
N LYS A 45 1.70 10.68 9.61
CA LYS A 45 1.82 10.06 8.29
C LYS A 45 0.66 10.46 7.38
N PRO A 46 0.86 10.46 6.04
CA PRO A 46 -0.22 10.75 5.11
C PRO A 46 -1.42 9.83 5.29
N MET A 47 -2.62 10.40 5.19
CA MET A 47 -3.88 9.68 5.38
C MET A 47 -4.54 9.27 4.06
N ASN A 48 -3.89 9.46 2.92
CA ASN A 48 -4.42 9.04 1.64
C ASN A 48 -4.25 7.53 1.41
N GLU A 49 -4.88 7.01 0.37
CA GLU A 49 -4.82 5.58 0.05
C GLU A 49 -3.41 5.08 -0.22
N ILE A 50 -2.54 5.91 -0.81
CA ILE A 50 -1.14 5.54 -1.06
C ILE A 50 -0.37 5.43 0.25
N GLY A 51 -0.58 6.35 1.18
CA GLY A 51 0.01 6.27 2.52
C GLY A 51 -0.43 5.00 3.25
N LEU A 52 -1.70 4.63 3.12
CA LEU A 52 -2.23 3.40 3.68
C LEU A 52 -1.59 2.16 3.04
N LEU A 53 -1.43 2.16 1.71
CA LEU A 53 -0.74 1.08 1.01
C LEU A 53 0.71 0.92 1.47
N GLU A 54 1.45 2.02 1.59
CA GLU A 54 2.82 2.00 2.10
C GLU A 54 2.89 1.38 3.49
N LEU A 55 1.98 1.78 4.36
CA LEU A 55 1.92 1.28 5.73
C LEU A 55 1.59 -0.21 5.78
N LEU A 56 0.60 -0.66 5.02
CA LEU A 56 0.22 -2.07 4.93
C LEU A 56 1.37 -2.92 4.35
N CYS A 57 2.03 -2.44 3.31
CA CYS A 57 3.16 -3.15 2.71
C CYS A 57 4.33 -3.32 3.69
N ASN A 58 4.53 -2.34 4.57
CA ASN A 58 5.57 -2.43 5.60
C ASN A 58 5.19 -3.38 6.74
N CYS A 59 3.92 -3.43 7.12
CA CYS A 59 3.47 -4.20 8.28
C CYS A 59 3.00 -5.61 7.91
N ASP A 60 2.24 -5.75 6.83
CA ASP A 60 1.70 -7.02 6.35
C ASP A 60 1.57 -7.01 4.82
N PRO A 61 2.66 -7.30 4.10
CA PRO A 61 2.66 -7.24 2.62
C PRO A 61 1.72 -8.25 1.95
N ASN A 62 1.19 -9.21 2.69
CA ASN A 62 0.25 -10.20 2.19
C ASN A 62 -1.20 -9.93 2.61
N SER A 63 -1.51 -8.77 3.16
CA SER A 63 -2.87 -8.40 3.53
C SER A 63 -3.80 -8.42 2.31
N PRO A 64 -4.96 -9.09 2.38
CA PRO A 64 -5.91 -9.11 1.27
C PRO A 64 -6.49 -7.73 0.96
N GLN A 65 -6.46 -6.83 1.91
CA GLN A 65 -6.95 -5.46 1.74
C GLN A 65 -6.05 -4.64 0.80
N ILE A 66 -4.77 -4.99 0.69
CA ILE A 66 -3.84 -4.33 -0.24
C ILE A 66 -4.36 -4.41 -1.67
N THR A 67 -4.79 -5.58 -2.11
CA THR A 67 -5.31 -5.78 -3.48
C THR A 67 -6.52 -4.88 -3.74
N GLU A 68 -7.45 -4.81 -2.82
CA GLU A 68 -8.65 -3.98 -2.95
C GLU A 68 -8.30 -2.49 -3.03
N ILE A 69 -7.46 -2.02 -2.12
CA ILE A 69 -7.04 -0.61 -2.08
C ILE A 69 -6.26 -0.25 -3.36
N LEU A 70 -5.37 -1.14 -3.79
CA LEU A 70 -4.58 -0.94 -5.00
C LEU A 70 -5.47 -0.84 -6.25
N GLN A 71 -6.44 -1.74 -6.38
CA GLN A 71 -7.38 -1.72 -7.50
C GLN A 71 -8.20 -0.43 -7.51
N ASN A 72 -8.70 0.00 -6.36
CA ASN A 72 -9.45 1.25 -6.24
C ASN A 72 -8.59 2.45 -6.62
N ARG A 73 -7.33 2.46 -6.22
CA ARG A 73 -6.41 3.55 -6.55
C ARG A 73 -6.10 3.60 -8.04
N ILE A 74 -5.88 2.45 -8.67
CA ILE A 74 -5.62 2.39 -10.11
C ILE A 74 -6.84 2.87 -10.91
N ARG A 75 -8.04 2.48 -10.52
CA ARG A 75 -9.28 2.98 -11.15
C ARG A 75 -9.39 4.50 -11.04
N ALA A 76 -9.08 5.04 -9.88
CA ALA A 76 -9.11 6.48 -9.66
C ALA A 76 -8.08 7.20 -10.56
N ILE A 77 -6.90 6.63 -10.75
CA ILE A 77 -5.87 7.15 -11.65
C ILE A 77 -6.37 7.11 -13.10
N GLU A 78 -6.97 6.00 -13.53
CA GLU A 78 -7.51 5.87 -14.88
C GLU A 78 -8.62 6.88 -15.15
N ASP A 79 -9.53 7.05 -14.20
CA ASP A 79 -10.61 8.04 -14.31
C ASP A 79 -10.05 9.47 -14.39
N ASP A 80 -9.02 9.77 -13.63
CA ASP A 80 -8.37 11.09 -13.63
C ASP A 80 -7.65 11.36 -14.95
N LEU A 81 -7.05 10.33 -15.57
CA LEU A 81 -6.38 10.46 -16.86
C LEU A 81 -7.35 10.77 -18.00
N HIS A 82 -8.62 10.37 -17.87
CA HIS A 82 -9.68 10.70 -18.83
C HIS A 82 -10.23 12.11 -18.61
N SER A 83 -9.92 12.76 -17.51
CA SER A 83 -10.28 14.16 -17.28
C SER A 83 -9.12 15.08 -17.64
N TYR A 84 -9.42 16.25 -18.22
CA TYR A 84 -8.41 17.23 -18.65
C TYR A 84 -7.63 17.87 -17.49
N LYS A 85 -7.92 17.50 -16.25
CA LYS A 85 -7.28 18.04 -15.05
C LYS A 85 -6.51 16.96 -14.31
N SER A 86 -5.43 16.47 -14.89
CA SER A 86 -4.57 15.52 -14.22
C SER A 86 -3.79 16.22 -13.10
N LYS A 87 -4.26 16.05 -11.86
CA LYS A 87 -3.59 16.54 -10.66
C LYS A 87 -2.85 15.44 -9.91
N SER A 88 -2.92 14.20 -10.40
CA SER A 88 -2.50 13.01 -9.66
C SER A 88 -1.14 12.46 -10.10
N TRP A 89 -0.35 13.23 -10.88
CA TRP A 89 0.90 12.71 -11.41
C TRP A 89 1.90 12.33 -10.32
N ASP A 90 2.00 13.14 -9.27
CA ASP A 90 2.87 12.84 -8.13
C ASP A 90 2.42 11.55 -7.43
N GLU A 91 1.11 11.31 -7.33
CA GLU A 91 0.57 10.07 -6.79
C GLU A 91 0.90 8.87 -7.66
N VAL A 92 0.82 9.01 -8.99
CA VAL A 92 1.18 7.97 -9.94
C VAL A 92 2.64 7.57 -9.76
N MET A 93 3.54 8.55 -9.66
CA MET A 93 4.97 8.31 -9.46
C MET A 93 5.23 7.62 -8.11
N ARG A 94 4.57 8.08 -7.06
CA ARG A 94 4.71 7.52 -5.73
C ARG A 94 4.23 6.07 -5.67
N LEU A 95 3.09 5.77 -6.30
CA LEU A 95 2.57 4.41 -6.37
C LEU A 95 3.48 3.51 -7.21
N ARG A 96 4.02 4.02 -8.32
CA ARG A 96 4.99 3.30 -9.13
C ARG A 96 6.21 2.90 -8.31
N ASP A 97 6.79 3.85 -7.57
CA ASP A 97 7.97 3.60 -6.76
C ASP A 97 7.69 2.58 -5.66
N LEU A 98 6.53 2.66 -5.03
CA LEU A 98 6.09 1.67 -4.05
C LEU A 98 5.96 0.28 -4.68
N ALA A 99 5.31 0.18 -5.84
CA ALA A 99 5.12 -1.09 -6.53
C ALA A 99 6.46 -1.75 -6.91
N ARG A 100 7.39 -0.96 -7.43
CA ARG A 100 8.74 -1.46 -7.76
C ARG A 100 9.47 -1.96 -6.52
N LYS A 101 9.42 -1.21 -5.44
CA LYS A 101 10.04 -1.57 -4.17
C LYS A 101 9.49 -2.89 -3.63
N VAL A 102 8.17 -3.03 -3.57
CA VAL A 102 7.52 -4.25 -3.06
C VAL A 102 7.86 -5.45 -3.93
N ALA A 103 7.82 -5.28 -5.25
CA ALA A 103 8.15 -6.34 -6.19
C ALA A 103 9.61 -6.80 -6.04
N GLN A 104 10.54 -5.88 -5.88
CA GLN A 104 11.96 -6.18 -5.78
C GLN A 104 12.35 -6.77 -4.43
N GLU A 105 11.73 -6.34 -3.34
CA GLU A 105 11.99 -6.88 -2.00
C GLU A 105 11.56 -8.35 -1.86
N GLY A 106 10.55 -8.77 -2.61
CA GLY A 106 10.15 -10.17 -2.65
C GLY A 106 9.47 -10.71 -1.41
N LYS A 107 9.02 -9.85 -0.51
CA LYS A 107 8.31 -10.25 0.71
C LYS A 107 6.84 -10.56 0.46
N ALA A 108 6.25 -9.98 -0.57
CA ALA A 108 4.86 -10.23 -0.95
C ALA A 108 4.76 -11.52 -1.77
N SER A 109 3.75 -12.35 -1.51
CA SER A 109 3.56 -13.60 -2.23
C SER A 109 3.12 -13.38 -3.68
N ASN A 110 2.42 -12.29 -3.98
CA ASN A 110 1.93 -11.97 -5.32
C ASN A 110 2.82 -10.94 -6.02
N ARG A 111 4.09 -11.24 -6.14
CA ARG A 111 5.08 -10.35 -6.78
C ARG A 111 4.70 -9.97 -8.21
N ALA A 112 4.08 -10.89 -8.96
CA ALA A 112 3.64 -10.64 -10.33
C ALA A 112 2.68 -9.45 -10.40
N MET A 113 1.72 -9.36 -9.48
CA MET A 113 0.79 -8.24 -9.40
C MET A 113 1.53 -6.91 -9.23
N TRP A 114 2.55 -6.89 -8.38
CA TRP A 114 3.34 -5.69 -8.13
C TRP A 114 4.20 -5.31 -9.32
N TYR A 115 4.79 -6.28 -10.02
CA TYR A 115 5.53 -6.02 -11.27
C TYR A 115 4.61 -5.49 -12.37
N TYR A 116 3.40 -6.06 -12.53
CA TYR A 116 2.42 -5.55 -13.47
C TYR A 116 2.00 -4.11 -13.16
N THR A 117 1.75 -3.82 -11.88
CA THR A 117 1.39 -2.48 -11.44
C THR A 117 2.51 -1.48 -11.75
N ALA A 118 3.74 -1.83 -11.40
CA ALA A 118 4.90 -0.98 -11.67
C ALA A 118 5.10 -0.76 -13.17
N ALA A 119 4.95 -1.80 -13.97
CA ALA A 119 5.07 -1.71 -15.43
C ALA A 119 3.99 -0.82 -16.03
N TYR A 120 2.75 -0.99 -15.61
CA TYR A 120 1.62 -0.18 -16.08
C TYR A 120 1.84 1.31 -15.80
N LEU A 121 2.22 1.64 -14.57
CA LEU A 121 2.44 3.03 -14.17
C LEU A 121 3.69 3.62 -14.84
N THR A 122 4.73 2.82 -15.07
CA THR A 122 5.92 3.23 -15.80
C THR A 122 5.60 3.52 -17.28
N ASP A 123 4.75 2.71 -17.89
CA ASP A 123 4.30 2.90 -19.27
C ASP A 123 3.47 4.18 -19.40
N LEU A 124 2.63 4.50 -18.41
CA LEU A 124 1.89 5.76 -18.39
C LEU A 124 2.82 6.97 -18.39
N ASP A 125 4.02 6.86 -17.83
CA ASP A 125 5.05 7.89 -17.84
C ASP A 125 5.81 7.95 -19.18
N GLY A 126 5.50 7.08 -20.13
CA GLY A 126 6.12 7.03 -21.44
C GLY A 126 7.41 6.21 -21.51
N ASP A 127 7.86 5.62 -20.42
CA ASP A 127 9.05 4.77 -20.38
C ASP A 127 8.70 3.32 -20.71
N THR A 128 8.47 3.05 -22.00
CA THR A 128 8.07 1.74 -22.48
C THR A 128 9.16 0.69 -22.32
N GLN A 129 10.42 1.06 -22.38
CA GLN A 129 11.55 0.14 -22.24
C GLN A 129 11.62 -0.42 -20.81
N THR A 130 11.55 0.44 -19.81
CA THR A 130 11.55 0.02 -18.40
C THR A 130 10.29 -0.79 -18.10
N ALA A 131 9.13 -0.39 -18.62
CA ALA A 131 7.88 -1.12 -18.46
C ALA A 131 7.99 -2.55 -19.01
N SER A 132 8.57 -2.72 -20.20
CA SER A 132 8.81 -4.02 -20.82
C SER A 132 9.72 -4.89 -19.95
N ASN A 133 10.79 -4.31 -19.41
CA ASN A 133 11.71 -5.01 -18.52
C ASN A 133 11.02 -5.49 -17.24
N LEU A 134 10.14 -4.67 -16.66
CA LEU A 134 9.36 -5.03 -15.48
C LEU A 134 8.37 -6.16 -15.78
N LEU A 135 7.70 -6.12 -16.93
CA LEU A 135 6.79 -7.18 -17.36
C LEU A 135 7.51 -8.53 -17.51
N SER A 136 8.75 -8.52 -18.00
CA SER A 136 9.51 -9.75 -18.16
C SER A 136 9.87 -10.41 -16.84
N LYS A 137 9.83 -9.67 -15.74
CA LYS A 137 10.09 -10.19 -14.38
C LYS A 137 8.81 -10.67 -13.67
N ALA A 138 7.67 -10.35 -14.22
CA ALA A 138 6.37 -10.71 -13.61
C ALA A 138 6.10 -12.22 -13.59
#